data_07552c171e89ba38768cfb48bdb9bc1d
#
_entry.id   07552c171e89ba38768cfb48bdb9bc1d
#
_cell.length_a   1.000
_cell.length_b   1.000
_cell.length_c   1.000
_cell.angle_alpha   90.00
_cell.angle_beta   90.00
_cell.angle_gamma   90.00
#
_symmetry.space_group_name_H-M   'P 1'
#
loop_
_entity.id
_entity.type
_entity.pdbx_description
1 polymer ?
#
loop_
_entity_poly.entity_id
_entity_poly.type
_entity_poly.pdbx_seq_one_letter_code
_entity_poly.pdbx_strand_id
1 'polypeptide(L)'
;NISNTTNCQDTAYNVMQAYITALETTCRTLNFNAIPEVVDYILNSKTINLFGFGGSGTSANEFKNKFMKIMPNVIYNADAHIQLTQAALLGNDDLAIIFCNSGITKDCIEIAKICYSSGATVVFITKFAKTPAAQYSTVVLLCGANEGPMEGGSIATKTAQLFLIDLLYAEVYKTLGKKALDNKQKTAQIIT
;
A
#
# COMPACT_ATOMS: atom_id res chain seq x y z
N ASN A 1 5.56 -19.52 -15.83
CA ASN A 1 6.47 -20.30 -16.71
C ASN A 1 6.41 -19.70 -18.12
N ILE A 2 7.40 -18.85 -18.44
CA ILE A 2 7.61 -18.39 -19.81
C ILE A 2 8.34 -19.52 -20.51
N SER A 3 7.69 -20.21 -21.45
CA SER A 3 8.32 -21.26 -22.24
C SER A 3 9.28 -20.61 -23.25
N ASN A 4 10.46 -21.20 -23.46
CA ASN A 4 11.50 -20.72 -24.37
C ASN A 4 11.08 -20.73 -25.88
N THR A 5 9.85 -21.02 -26.21
CA THR A 5 9.32 -21.16 -27.57
C THR A 5 8.33 -20.06 -27.98
N THR A 6 8.06 -19.08 -27.11
CA THR A 6 7.08 -18.02 -27.38
C THR A 6 7.75 -16.84 -28.10
N ASN A 7 7.08 -16.28 -29.09
CA ASN A 7 7.48 -15.02 -29.70
C ASN A 7 7.21 -13.84 -28.74
N CYS A 8 7.73 -12.64 -29.04
CA CYS A 8 7.59 -11.47 -28.19
C CYS A 8 6.11 -11.09 -27.91
N GLN A 9 5.21 -11.32 -28.87
CA GLN A 9 3.79 -11.04 -28.76
C GLN A 9 3.11 -11.98 -27.74
N ASP A 10 3.44 -13.28 -27.77
CA ASP A 10 2.94 -14.24 -26.79
C ASP A 10 3.46 -13.92 -25.38
N THR A 11 4.72 -13.52 -25.28
CA THR A 11 5.29 -13.06 -24.00
C THR A 11 4.55 -11.85 -23.45
N ALA A 12 4.28 -10.84 -24.27
CA ALA A 12 3.54 -9.65 -23.90
C ALA A 12 2.11 -10.00 -23.43
N TYR A 13 1.43 -10.90 -24.14
CA TYR A 13 0.11 -11.40 -23.76
C TYR A 13 0.13 -12.10 -22.40
N ASN A 14 1.10 -12.98 -22.15
CA ASN A 14 1.24 -13.68 -20.87
C ASN A 14 1.50 -12.70 -19.70
N VAL A 15 2.34 -11.68 -19.90
CA VAL A 15 2.58 -10.62 -18.92
C VAL A 15 1.28 -9.86 -18.63
N MET A 16 0.54 -9.47 -19.66
CA MET A 16 -0.76 -8.79 -19.51
C MET A 16 -1.75 -9.66 -18.71
N GLN A 17 -1.86 -10.94 -19.04
CA GLN A 17 -2.75 -11.86 -18.32
C GLN A 17 -2.38 -12.01 -16.85
N ALA A 18 -1.10 -12.01 -16.50
CA ALA A 18 -0.66 -12.02 -15.10
C ALA A 18 -1.14 -10.78 -14.34
N TYR A 19 -1.13 -9.61 -14.98
CA TYR A 19 -1.63 -8.36 -14.37
C TYR A 19 -3.14 -8.39 -14.19
N ILE A 20 -3.89 -8.81 -15.23
CA ILE A 20 -5.34 -8.95 -15.17
C ILE A 20 -5.72 -9.90 -14.03
N THR A 21 -5.09 -11.07 -13.95
CA THR A 21 -5.33 -12.05 -12.88
C THR A 21 -5.05 -11.47 -11.49
N ALA A 22 -3.99 -10.67 -11.33
CA ALA A 22 -3.67 -10.03 -10.06
C ALA A 22 -4.75 -9.01 -9.64
N LEU A 23 -5.25 -8.21 -10.58
CA LEU A 23 -6.32 -7.24 -10.34
C LEU A 23 -7.64 -7.93 -9.99
N GLU A 24 -8.06 -8.93 -10.78
CA GLU A 24 -9.29 -9.70 -10.54
C GLU A 24 -9.24 -10.43 -9.19
N THR A 25 -8.09 -11.04 -8.87
CA THR A 25 -7.89 -11.71 -7.58
C THR A 25 -8.00 -10.70 -6.43
N THR A 26 -7.37 -9.54 -6.56
CA THR A 26 -7.45 -8.47 -5.55
C THR A 26 -8.90 -8.01 -5.38
N CYS A 27 -9.62 -7.71 -6.45
CA CYS A 27 -11.03 -7.33 -6.37
C CYS A 27 -11.90 -8.39 -5.69
N ARG A 28 -11.61 -9.68 -5.92
CA ARG A 28 -12.39 -10.77 -5.32
C ARG A 28 -12.09 -11.00 -3.84
N THR A 29 -10.86 -10.75 -3.39
CA THR A 29 -10.41 -11.03 -2.02
C THR A 29 -10.44 -9.81 -1.10
N LEU A 30 -10.45 -8.60 -1.66
CA LEU A 30 -10.49 -7.35 -0.91
C LEU A 30 -11.81 -7.22 -0.15
N ASN A 31 -11.72 -6.95 1.15
CA ASN A 31 -12.89 -6.60 1.95
C ASN A 31 -13.30 -5.14 1.68
N PHE A 32 -14.24 -4.94 0.77
CA PHE A 32 -14.72 -3.59 0.43
C PHE A 32 -15.41 -2.88 1.60
N ASN A 33 -15.95 -3.62 2.58
CA ASN A 33 -16.55 -3.01 3.77
C ASN A 33 -15.51 -2.37 4.70
N ALA A 34 -14.24 -2.76 4.59
CA ALA A 34 -13.15 -2.13 5.33
C ALA A 34 -12.62 -0.84 4.66
N ILE A 35 -12.94 -0.58 3.39
CA ILE A 35 -12.44 0.60 2.68
C ILE A 35 -12.91 1.91 3.31
N PRO A 36 -14.20 2.10 3.63
CA PRO A 36 -14.65 3.32 4.32
C PRO A 36 -13.93 3.57 5.64
N GLU A 37 -13.69 2.53 6.43
CA GLU A 37 -12.96 2.61 7.70
C GLU A 37 -11.52 3.07 7.49
N VAL A 38 -10.82 2.50 6.50
CA VAL A 38 -9.44 2.92 6.16
C VAL A 38 -9.41 4.36 5.63
N VAL A 39 -10.42 4.76 4.85
CA VAL A 39 -10.57 6.15 4.39
C VAL A 39 -10.73 7.10 5.58
N ASP A 40 -11.55 6.74 6.57
CA ASP A 40 -11.74 7.54 7.78
C ASP A 40 -10.43 7.65 8.59
N TYR A 41 -9.64 6.59 8.70
CA TYR A 41 -8.32 6.64 9.32
C TYR A 41 -7.37 7.58 8.56
N ILE A 42 -7.35 7.52 7.22
CA ILE A 42 -6.53 8.41 6.38
C ILE A 42 -6.91 9.89 6.60
N LEU A 43 -8.21 10.18 6.68
CA LEU A 43 -8.72 11.55 6.79
C LEU A 43 -8.50 12.18 8.17
N ASN A 44 -8.55 11.37 9.23
CA ASN A 44 -8.57 11.85 10.61
C ASN A 44 -7.21 11.73 11.33
N SER A 45 -6.23 11.03 10.74
CA SER A 45 -4.91 10.89 11.36
C SER A 45 -4.08 12.16 11.24
N LYS A 46 -3.31 12.46 12.29
CA LYS A 46 -2.36 13.57 12.35
C LYS A 46 -1.25 13.36 11.32
N THR A 47 -0.68 12.17 11.25
CA THR A 47 0.28 11.77 10.21
C THR A 47 -0.07 10.40 9.63
N ILE A 48 0.22 10.23 8.34
CA ILE A 48 0.06 8.96 7.61
C ILE A 48 1.46 8.46 7.29
N ASN A 49 1.86 7.40 7.95
CA ASN A 49 3.20 6.85 7.89
C ASN A 49 3.21 5.56 7.07
N LEU A 50 3.98 5.57 6.01
CA LEU A 50 4.03 4.46 5.06
C LEU A 50 5.28 3.64 5.28
N PHE A 51 5.13 2.32 5.24
CA PHE A 51 6.20 1.36 5.45
C PHE A 51 6.17 0.29 4.37
N GLY A 52 7.36 -0.17 4.01
CA GLY A 52 7.51 -1.24 3.02
C GLY A 52 8.94 -1.32 2.51
N PHE A 53 9.34 -2.51 2.11
CA PHE A 53 10.71 -2.81 1.66
C PHE A 53 10.70 -3.40 0.25
N GLY A 54 11.79 -3.18 -0.49
CA GLY A 54 11.92 -3.67 -1.86
C GLY A 54 10.75 -3.23 -2.76
N GLY A 55 10.10 -4.18 -3.42
CA GLY A 55 8.95 -3.91 -4.29
C GLY A 55 7.78 -3.26 -3.56
N SER A 56 7.51 -3.64 -2.31
CA SER A 56 6.48 -3.02 -1.47
C SER A 56 6.85 -1.58 -1.06
N GLY A 57 8.14 -1.28 -0.91
CA GLY A 57 8.61 0.08 -0.70
C GLY A 57 8.33 1.00 -1.89
N THR A 58 8.40 0.47 -3.12
CA THR A 58 8.00 1.21 -4.32
C THR A 58 6.51 1.59 -4.26
N SER A 59 5.64 0.69 -3.83
CA SER A 59 4.20 0.96 -3.68
C SER A 59 3.94 1.97 -2.56
N ALA A 60 4.64 1.88 -1.42
CA ALA A 60 4.56 2.85 -0.34
C ALA A 60 4.98 4.26 -0.82
N ASN A 61 6.06 4.36 -1.59
CA ASN A 61 6.50 5.63 -2.17
C ASN A 61 5.48 6.20 -3.17
N GLU A 62 4.85 5.35 -3.99
CA GLU A 62 3.82 5.79 -4.92
C GLU A 62 2.57 6.30 -4.18
N PHE A 63 2.16 5.64 -3.10
CA PHE A 63 1.10 6.16 -2.23
C PHE A 63 1.43 7.58 -1.78
N LYS A 64 2.63 7.79 -1.22
CA LYS A 64 3.09 9.12 -0.80
C LYS A 64 3.00 10.12 -1.96
N ASN A 65 3.60 9.82 -3.12
CA ASN A 65 3.66 10.71 -4.26
C ASN A 65 2.28 11.11 -4.76
N LYS A 66 1.31 10.19 -4.72
CA LYS A 66 -0.05 10.44 -5.15
C LYS A 66 -0.83 11.27 -4.13
N PHE A 67 -0.79 10.88 -2.86
CA PHE A 67 -1.57 11.52 -1.79
C PHE A 67 -1.04 12.89 -1.40
N MET A 68 0.27 13.15 -1.49
CA MET A 68 0.86 14.49 -1.25
C MET A 68 0.26 15.59 -2.10
N LYS A 69 -0.36 15.25 -3.24
CA LYS A 69 -1.04 16.22 -4.10
C LYS A 69 -2.34 16.77 -3.50
N ILE A 70 -2.89 16.07 -2.50
CA ILE A 70 -4.17 16.42 -1.85
C ILE A 70 -4.07 16.54 -0.33
N MET A 71 -3.03 15.95 0.29
CA MET A 71 -2.82 15.90 1.74
C MET A 71 -1.33 16.11 2.08
N PRO A 72 -0.98 17.02 3.01
CA PRO A 72 0.43 17.34 3.31
C PRO A 72 1.09 16.40 4.31
N ASN A 73 0.32 15.55 5.00
CA ASN A 73 0.74 14.79 6.18
C ASN A 73 1.13 13.32 5.89
N VAL A 74 1.54 13.02 4.65
CA VAL A 74 1.91 11.67 4.21
C VAL A 74 3.43 11.53 4.20
N ILE A 75 3.96 10.55 4.92
CA ILE A 75 5.39 10.37 5.18
C ILE A 75 5.84 8.97 4.72
N TYR A 76 6.91 8.91 3.97
CA TYR A 76 7.62 7.68 3.61
C TYR A 76 9.11 7.93 3.55
N ASN A 77 9.89 7.01 4.07
CA ASN A 77 11.34 6.98 3.94
C ASN A 77 11.79 5.62 3.37
N ALA A 78 12.77 5.61 2.47
CA ALA A 78 13.26 4.37 1.86
C ALA A 78 14.26 3.61 2.74
N ASP A 79 14.90 4.29 3.69
CA ASP A 79 15.88 3.70 4.59
C ASP A 79 15.20 2.87 5.68
N ALA A 80 15.62 1.62 5.86
CA ALA A 80 15.05 0.69 6.80
C ALA A 80 15.20 1.12 8.27
N HIS A 81 16.34 1.70 8.64
CA HIS A 81 16.57 2.17 10.00
C HIS A 81 15.72 3.40 10.32
N ILE A 82 15.53 4.27 9.34
CA ILE A 82 14.65 5.42 9.49
C ILE A 82 13.19 4.99 9.59
N GLN A 83 12.75 3.95 8.84
CA GLN A 83 11.40 3.39 9.00
C GLN A 83 11.17 2.85 10.43
N LEU A 84 12.12 2.12 11.02
CA LEU A 84 12.03 1.64 12.39
C LEU A 84 12.01 2.80 13.40
N THR A 85 12.86 3.81 13.21
CA THR A 85 12.88 5.03 14.04
C THR A 85 11.54 5.76 13.96
N GLN A 86 11.00 5.91 12.77
CA GLN A 86 9.68 6.52 12.53
C GLN A 86 8.58 5.75 13.25
N ALA A 87 8.54 4.41 13.12
CA ALA A 87 7.56 3.56 13.76
C ALA A 87 7.56 3.70 15.30
N ALA A 88 8.75 3.83 15.90
CA ALA A 88 8.90 3.97 17.35
C ALA A 88 8.38 5.32 17.92
N LEU A 89 8.19 6.32 17.07
CA LEU A 89 7.72 7.66 17.47
C LEU A 89 6.23 7.88 17.19
N LEU A 90 5.51 6.92 16.62
CA LEU A 90 4.07 7.03 16.37
C LEU A 90 3.28 6.92 17.67
N GLY A 91 2.08 7.47 17.65
CA GLY A 91 1.12 7.43 18.76
C GLY A 91 -0.32 7.28 18.30
N ASN A 92 -1.26 7.46 19.22
CA ASN A 92 -2.69 7.21 19.01
C ASN A 92 -3.33 8.02 17.86
N ASP A 93 -2.75 9.17 17.53
CA ASP A 93 -3.26 10.06 16.49
C ASP A 93 -2.67 9.75 15.10
N ASP A 94 -1.77 8.76 15.01
CA ASP A 94 -1.04 8.44 13.79
C ASP A 94 -1.55 7.17 13.12
N LEU A 95 -1.46 7.15 11.79
CA LEU A 95 -1.76 5.99 10.95
C LEU A 95 -0.47 5.40 10.38
N ALA A 96 -0.30 4.10 10.57
CA ALA A 96 0.71 3.28 9.90
C ALA A 96 0.06 2.45 8.79
N ILE A 97 0.50 2.61 7.55
CA ILE A 97 0.10 1.76 6.43
C ILE A 97 1.33 0.95 5.99
N ILE A 98 1.27 -0.36 6.14
CA ILE A 98 2.39 -1.27 5.91
C ILE A 98 2.12 -2.13 4.69
N PHE A 99 2.95 -2.01 3.66
CA PHE A 99 2.92 -2.85 2.47
C PHE A 99 3.85 -4.05 2.65
N CYS A 100 3.30 -5.25 2.68
CA CYS A 100 4.06 -6.50 2.82
C CYS A 100 3.35 -7.66 2.13
N ASN A 101 3.62 -7.89 0.83
CA ASN A 101 2.92 -8.91 0.05
C ASN A 101 2.98 -10.30 0.68
N SER A 102 4.17 -10.75 1.11
CA SER A 102 4.36 -12.05 1.74
C SER A 102 3.73 -12.17 3.14
N GLY A 103 3.54 -11.05 3.83
CA GLY A 103 3.08 -11.01 5.23
C GLY A 103 4.07 -11.56 6.26
N ILE A 104 5.27 -11.99 5.84
CA ILE A 104 6.27 -12.65 6.71
C ILE A 104 7.63 -11.94 6.75
N THR A 105 7.78 -10.79 6.10
CA THR A 105 9.01 -10.00 6.16
C THR A 105 9.22 -9.51 7.61
N LYS A 106 10.35 -9.88 8.21
CA LYS A 106 10.64 -9.63 9.63
C LYS A 106 10.52 -8.14 9.99
N ASP A 107 11.09 -7.26 9.19
CA ASP A 107 11.05 -5.82 9.45
C ASP A 107 9.62 -5.27 9.39
N CYS A 108 8.77 -5.76 8.47
CA CYS A 108 7.36 -5.38 8.42
C CYS A 108 6.58 -5.83 9.65
N ILE A 109 6.85 -7.05 10.14
CA ILE A 109 6.22 -7.59 11.36
C ILE A 109 6.65 -6.78 12.58
N GLU A 110 7.94 -6.44 12.68
CA GLU A 110 8.47 -5.65 13.80
C GLU A 110 7.90 -4.22 13.78
N ILE A 111 7.82 -3.58 12.61
CA ILE A 111 7.18 -2.27 12.46
C ILE A 111 5.70 -2.34 12.88
N ALA A 112 4.95 -3.36 12.43
CA ALA A 112 3.55 -3.52 12.82
C ALA A 112 3.40 -3.63 14.34
N LYS A 113 4.26 -4.45 14.99
CA LYS A 113 4.28 -4.63 16.44
C LYS A 113 4.62 -3.33 17.18
N ILE A 114 5.63 -2.60 16.73
CA ILE A 114 6.04 -1.31 17.33
C ILE A 114 4.88 -0.30 17.23
N CYS A 115 4.33 -0.09 16.03
CA CYS A 115 3.23 0.84 15.80
C CYS A 115 1.99 0.48 16.63
N TYR A 116 1.62 -0.81 16.65
CA TYR A 116 0.48 -1.28 17.44
C TYR A 116 0.69 -1.06 18.94
N SER A 117 1.90 -1.36 19.46
CA SER A 117 2.24 -1.17 20.88
C SER A 117 2.28 0.30 21.30
N SER A 118 2.57 1.21 20.38
CA SER A 118 2.54 2.67 20.63
C SER A 118 1.14 3.27 20.53
N GLY A 119 0.12 2.47 20.19
CA GLY A 119 -1.27 2.89 20.07
C GLY A 119 -1.65 3.44 18.69
N ALA A 120 -0.74 3.45 17.72
CA ALA A 120 -1.05 3.90 16.37
C ALA A 120 -2.06 2.95 15.69
N THR A 121 -2.91 3.50 14.82
CA THR A 121 -3.76 2.71 13.95
C THR A 121 -2.90 2.03 12.89
N VAL A 122 -3.03 0.69 12.73
CA VAL A 122 -2.21 -0.09 11.80
C VAL A 122 -3.08 -0.69 10.70
N VAL A 123 -2.85 -0.30 9.45
CA VAL A 123 -3.40 -0.92 8.24
C VAL A 123 -2.31 -1.76 7.58
N PHE A 124 -2.51 -3.07 7.50
CA PHE A 124 -1.55 -3.99 6.92
C PHE A 124 -2.04 -4.50 5.56
N ILE A 125 -1.27 -4.24 4.50
CA ILE A 125 -1.60 -4.61 3.12
C ILE A 125 -0.76 -5.82 2.74
N THR A 126 -1.42 -6.95 2.54
CA THR A 126 -0.78 -8.24 2.28
C THR A 126 -1.66 -9.12 1.40
N LYS A 127 -1.07 -10.15 0.79
CA LYS A 127 -1.84 -11.16 0.09
C LYS A 127 -2.53 -12.16 1.01
N PHE A 128 -2.01 -12.38 2.20
CA PHE A 128 -2.42 -13.49 3.07
C PHE A 128 -3.18 -13.00 4.30
N ALA A 129 -4.40 -13.51 4.50
CA ALA A 129 -5.23 -13.15 5.65
C ALA A 129 -4.63 -13.59 6.99
N LYS A 130 -3.91 -14.72 6.99
CA LYS A 130 -3.26 -15.27 8.18
C LYS A 130 -1.77 -15.03 8.11
N THR A 131 -1.31 -13.93 8.72
CA THR A 131 0.10 -13.57 8.83
C THR A 131 0.46 -13.28 10.28
N PRO A 132 1.74 -13.40 10.66
CA PRO A 132 2.18 -13.01 12.01
C PRO A 132 1.89 -11.54 12.34
N ALA A 133 1.81 -10.67 11.34
CA ALA A 133 1.52 -9.26 11.53
C ALA A 133 0.02 -8.96 11.75
N ALA A 134 -0.89 -9.89 11.39
CA ALA A 134 -2.34 -9.67 11.52
C ALA A 134 -2.77 -9.36 12.96
N GLN A 135 -2.12 -9.96 13.97
CA GLN A 135 -2.40 -9.68 15.37
C GLN A 135 -1.97 -8.29 15.86
N TYR A 136 -1.14 -7.60 15.07
CA TYR A 136 -0.67 -6.24 15.33
C TYR A 136 -1.27 -5.24 14.34
N SER A 137 -2.41 -5.59 13.75
CA SER A 137 -3.07 -4.76 12.75
C SER A 137 -4.50 -4.44 13.16
N THR A 138 -4.89 -3.16 13.02
CA THR A 138 -6.27 -2.74 13.21
C THR A 138 -7.12 -3.23 12.04
N VAL A 139 -6.59 -3.10 10.82
CA VAL A 139 -7.23 -3.58 9.58
C VAL A 139 -6.20 -4.31 8.72
N VAL A 140 -6.60 -5.46 8.15
CA VAL A 140 -5.83 -6.16 7.12
C VAL A 140 -6.57 -6.03 5.78
N LEU A 141 -5.90 -5.43 4.79
CA LEU A 141 -6.40 -5.36 3.42
C LEU A 141 -5.69 -6.42 2.56
N LEU A 142 -6.49 -7.32 1.98
CA LEU A 142 -5.97 -8.37 1.10
C LEU A 142 -5.74 -7.83 -0.30
N CYS A 143 -4.48 -7.76 -0.69
CA CYS A 143 -4.06 -7.23 -1.98
C CYS A 143 -2.74 -7.85 -2.41
N GLY A 144 -2.65 -8.26 -3.66
CA GLY A 144 -1.41 -8.79 -4.23
C GLY A 144 -1.63 -9.95 -5.21
N ALA A 145 -0.55 -10.40 -5.83
CA ALA A 145 -0.53 -11.50 -6.78
C ALA A 145 0.03 -12.79 -6.15
N ASN A 146 -0.22 -13.93 -6.81
CA ASN A 146 0.49 -15.17 -6.51
C ASN A 146 1.93 -15.04 -7.00
N GLU A 147 2.86 -15.07 -6.07
CA GLU A 147 4.30 -15.09 -6.36
C GLU A 147 4.87 -16.44 -5.94
N GLY A 148 5.61 -17.07 -6.82
CA GLY A 148 6.46 -18.22 -6.45
C GLY A 148 7.63 -17.77 -5.60
N PRO A 149 8.36 -18.71 -4.96
CA PRO A 149 9.51 -18.38 -4.09
C PRO A 149 10.62 -17.55 -4.77
N MET A 150 10.71 -17.65 -6.11
CA MET A 150 11.71 -16.93 -6.92
C MET A 150 11.15 -15.69 -7.63
N GLU A 151 9.87 -15.38 -7.43
CA GLU A 151 9.15 -14.27 -8.10
C GLU A 151 8.91 -13.08 -7.17
N GLY A 152 9.56 -13.04 -6.02
CA GLY A 152 9.39 -11.99 -5.01
C GLY A 152 9.57 -10.60 -5.59
N GLY A 153 8.61 -9.70 -5.30
CA GLY A 153 8.61 -8.34 -5.82
C GLY A 153 8.11 -8.21 -7.25
N SER A 154 7.27 -9.14 -7.72
CA SER A 154 6.73 -9.14 -9.08
C SER A 154 6.02 -7.83 -9.43
N ILE A 155 6.02 -7.49 -10.72
CA ILE A 155 5.29 -6.32 -11.22
C ILE A 155 3.78 -6.53 -11.07
N ALA A 156 3.28 -7.77 -11.18
CA ALA A 156 1.87 -8.10 -10.97
C ALA A 156 1.40 -7.75 -9.54
N THR A 157 2.21 -8.05 -8.53
CA THR A 157 1.95 -7.63 -7.14
C THR A 157 1.91 -6.11 -7.00
N LYS A 158 2.89 -5.40 -7.59
CA LYS A 158 2.90 -3.93 -7.58
C LYS A 158 1.67 -3.35 -8.28
N THR A 159 1.26 -3.92 -9.41
CA THR A 159 0.06 -3.51 -10.15
C THR A 159 -1.19 -3.64 -9.28
N ALA A 160 -1.32 -4.73 -8.53
CA ALA A 160 -2.42 -4.91 -7.58
C ALA A 160 -2.38 -3.89 -6.44
N GLN A 161 -1.19 -3.61 -5.90
CA GLN A 161 -1.00 -2.60 -4.85
C GLN A 161 -1.28 -1.18 -5.37
N LEU A 162 -0.89 -0.85 -6.61
CA LEU A 162 -1.21 0.42 -7.25
C LEU A 162 -2.72 0.58 -7.46
N PHE A 163 -3.41 -0.48 -7.85
CA PHE A 163 -4.88 -0.47 -7.94
C PHE A 163 -5.53 -0.14 -6.59
N LEU A 164 -5.08 -0.77 -5.49
CA LEU A 164 -5.59 -0.47 -4.14
C LEU A 164 -5.30 0.98 -3.74
N ILE A 165 -4.11 1.49 -4.05
CA ILE A 165 -3.74 2.90 -3.82
C ILE A 165 -4.68 3.84 -4.58
N ASP A 166 -5.00 3.52 -5.84
CA ASP A 166 -5.92 4.32 -6.66
C ASP A 166 -7.35 4.28 -6.11
N LEU A 167 -7.81 3.13 -5.64
CA LEU A 167 -9.10 2.99 -4.98
C LEU A 167 -9.18 3.87 -3.73
N LEU A 168 -8.22 3.75 -2.82
CA LEU A 168 -8.16 4.56 -1.58
C LEU A 168 -8.07 6.05 -1.90
N TYR A 169 -7.25 6.42 -2.88
CA TYR A 169 -7.15 7.80 -3.33
C TYR A 169 -8.47 8.35 -3.85
N ALA A 170 -9.18 7.58 -4.68
CA ALA A 170 -10.47 8.00 -5.24
C ALA A 170 -11.53 8.21 -4.15
N GLU A 171 -11.58 7.32 -3.15
CA GLU A 171 -12.53 7.46 -2.04
C GLU A 171 -12.17 8.65 -1.12
N VAL A 172 -10.88 8.83 -0.80
CA VAL A 172 -10.40 10.01 -0.03
C VAL A 172 -10.67 11.30 -0.81
N TYR A 173 -10.41 11.31 -2.13
CA TYR A 173 -10.67 12.48 -2.98
C TYR A 173 -12.14 12.86 -3.00
N LYS A 174 -13.05 11.89 -3.15
CA LYS A 174 -14.50 12.11 -3.08
C LYS A 174 -14.92 12.72 -1.74
N THR A 175 -14.41 12.20 -0.64
CA THR A 175 -14.77 12.66 0.71
C THR A 175 -14.22 14.05 1.00
N LEU A 176 -12.99 14.36 0.60
CA LEU A 176 -12.40 15.70 0.73
C LEU A 176 -13.06 16.76 -0.19
N GLY A 177 -13.65 16.34 -1.30
CA GLY A 177 -14.38 17.17 -2.23
C GLY A 177 -13.57 18.40 -2.72
N LYS A 178 -14.09 19.59 -2.47
CA LYS A 178 -13.47 20.87 -2.91
C LYS A 178 -12.04 21.03 -2.36
N LYS A 179 -11.76 20.62 -1.12
CA LYS A 179 -10.43 20.72 -0.52
C LYS A 179 -9.38 19.93 -1.31
N ALA A 180 -9.72 18.72 -1.76
CA ALA A 180 -8.83 17.92 -2.60
C ALA A 180 -8.57 18.59 -3.96
N LEU A 181 -9.61 19.13 -4.59
CA LEU A 181 -9.49 19.84 -5.86
C LEU A 181 -8.59 21.07 -5.74
N ASP A 182 -8.82 21.92 -4.73
CA ASP A 182 -8.02 23.12 -4.48
C ASP A 182 -6.53 22.77 -4.24
N ASN A 183 -6.25 21.74 -3.45
CA ASN A 183 -4.88 21.29 -3.18
C ASN A 183 -4.22 20.73 -4.44
N LYS A 184 -4.95 19.96 -5.23
CA LYS A 184 -4.45 19.40 -6.49
C LYS A 184 -4.13 20.50 -7.52
N GLN A 185 -4.96 21.54 -7.57
CA GLN A 185 -4.69 22.72 -8.44
C GLN A 185 -3.44 23.47 -7.98
N LYS A 186 -3.29 23.74 -6.68
CA LYS A 186 -2.09 24.39 -6.11
C LYS A 186 -0.82 23.61 -6.46
N THR A 187 -0.83 22.30 -6.26
CA THR A 187 0.36 21.45 -6.54
C THR A 187 0.66 21.33 -8.03
N ALA A 188 -0.36 21.34 -8.90
CA ALA A 188 -0.16 21.32 -10.35
C ALA A 188 0.48 22.63 -10.87
N GLN A 189 0.08 23.79 -10.34
CA GLN A 189 0.59 25.09 -10.76
C GLN A 189 2.07 25.33 -10.43
N ILE A 190 2.64 24.60 -9.47
CA ILE A 190 4.06 24.75 -9.08
C ILE A 190 4.98 23.95 -10.02
N ILE A 191 4.47 22.92 -10.69
CA ILE A 191 5.24 21.97 -11.51
C ILE A 191 5.26 22.41 -12.99
N THR A 192 4.35 23.30 -13.40
CA THR A 192 4.29 23.90 -14.73
C THR A 192 5.06 25.20 -14.80
#